data_17397f8b17f010a01f06811a573b498a
#
_entry.id   17397f8b17f010a01f06811a573b498a
#
_cell.length_a   1.000
_cell.length_b   1.000
_cell.length_c   1.000
_cell.angle_alpha   90.00
_cell.angle_beta   90.00
_cell.angle_gamma   90.00
#
_symmetry.space_group_name_H-M   'P 1'
#
loop_
_entity.id
_entity.type
_entity.pdbx_description
1 polymer ?
#
loop_
_entity_poly.entity_id
_entity_poly.type
_entity_poly.pdbx_seq_one_letter_code
_entity_poly.pdbx_strand_id
1 'polypeptide(L)'
;MAFNKSEKANWGVPWHQDRIIAVAAKADVAGYMNWTHKSGVWHCEPPRAILENMLFVRIHLDDSDHSNGAMEIALGSHAAGVVRTADAAAVANTYPIETCTAKRGDVLVLKMLTLHASQPAKVQSGGRVLRVDFSSSHLPPPLSWGWQSRQSSRLMPEGEHQ
;
A
#
# COMPACT_ATOMS: atom_id res chain seq x y z
N MET A 1 1.31 -1.02 7.80
CA MET A 1 2.00 0.29 7.83
C MET A 1 1.08 1.31 8.49
N ALA A 2 1.59 2.21 9.34
CA ALA A 2 0.79 3.29 9.94
C ALA A 2 1.25 4.64 9.36
N PHE A 3 0.31 5.50 9.03
CA PHE A 3 0.54 6.86 8.55
C PHE A 3 0.02 7.84 9.58
N ASN A 4 0.77 8.91 9.82
CA ASN A 4 0.38 10.01 10.69
C ASN A 4 0.93 11.32 10.09
N LYS A 5 0.04 12.22 9.67
CA LYS A 5 0.42 13.58 9.28
C LYS A 5 0.45 14.44 10.56
N SER A 6 1.59 15.04 10.84
CA SER A 6 1.81 15.91 12.01
C SER A 6 2.47 17.22 11.57
N GLU A 7 2.57 18.21 12.45
CA GLU A 7 3.28 19.47 12.15
C GLU A 7 4.67 19.27 11.56
N LYS A 8 5.40 18.29 12.08
CA LYS A 8 6.77 17.97 11.64
C LYS A 8 6.82 17.07 10.42
N ALA A 9 5.67 16.54 9.98
CA ALA A 9 5.55 15.56 8.90
C ALA A 9 4.26 15.80 8.11
N ASN A 10 4.08 17.01 7.58
CA ASN A 10 2.94 17.42 6.77
C ASN A 10 3.37 17.58 5.31
N TRP A 11 3.23 16.52 4.54
CA TRP A 11 3.58 16.48 3.12
C TRP A 11 2.38 16.12 2.25
N GLY A 12 2.35 16.64 1.03
CA GLY A 12 1.49 16.15 -0.03
C GLY A 12 2.10 14.90 -0.68
N VAL A 13 1.26 14.01 -1.11
CA VAL A 13 1.67 12.85 -1.93
C VAL A 13 1.12 13.06 -3.34
N PRO A 14 1.97 13.20 -4.36
CA PRO A 14 1.50 13.36 -5.73
C PRO A 14 0.76 12.10 -6.22
N TRP A 15 0.02 12.22 -7.33
CA TRP A 15 -0.65 11.08 -7.96
C TRP A 15 0.33 9.95 -8.24
N HIS A 16 0.00 8.75 -7.77
CA HIS A 16 0.81 7.55 -7.93
C HIS A 16 -0.03 6.28 -7.79
N GLN A 17 0.59 5.16 -8.07
CA GLN A 17 0.10 3.81 -7.74
C GLN A 17 1.08 3.16 -6.77
N ASP A 18 0.57 2.40 -5.83
CA ASP A 18 1.40 1.53 -5.00
C ASP A 18 1.71 0.25 -5.78
N ARG A 19 3.00 -0.01 -6.01
CA ARG A 19 3.44 -1.13 -6.85
C ARG A 19 4.45 -2.04 -6.16
N ILE A 20 4.65 -1.85 -4.86
CA ILE A 20 5.70 -2.54 -4.12
C ILE A 20 5.07 -3.52 -3.13
N ILE A 21 5.55 -4.75 -3.15
CA ILE A 21 5.18 -5.79 -2.19
C ILE A 21 6.31 -6.10 -1.22
N ALA A 22 5.95 -6.61 -0.03
CA ALA A 22 6.89 -7.11 0.95
C ALA A 22 7.07 -8.62 0.79
N VAL A 23 8.33 -9.08 0.76
CA VAL A 23 8.71 -10.48 0.61
C VAL A 23 9.69 -10.92 1.69
N ALA A 24 9.76 -12.22 1.94
CA ALA A 24 10.63 -12.78 2.98
C ALA A 24 12.13 -12.61 2.66
N ALA A 25 12.51 -12.78 1.40
CA ALA A 25 13.89 -12.65 0.95
C ALA A 25 13.95 -12.17 -0.49
N LYS A 26 15.08 -11.55 -0.88
CA LYS A 26 15.38 -11.25 -2.27
C LYS A 26 15.74 -12.55 -3.00
N ALA A 27 15.19 -12.71 -4.20
CA ALA A 27 15.54 -13.79 -5.12
C ALA A 27 15.54 -13.31 -6.57
N ASP A 28 16.31 -13.96 -7.41
CA ASP A 28 16.32 -13.70 -8.86
C ASP A 28 15.15 -14.45 -9.51
N VAL A 29 14.05 -13.74 -9.70
CA VAL A 29 12.83 -14.27 -10.33
C VAL A 29 12.37 -13.31 -11.41
N ALA A 30 12.14 -13.84 -12.60
CA ALA A 30 11.76 -13.05 -13.77
C ALA A 30 10.52 -12.19 -13.50
N GLY A 31 10.59 -10.90 -13.88
CA GLY A 31 9.51 -9.93 -13.73
C GLY A 31 9.42 -9.29 -12.34
N TYR A 32 10.25 -9.68 -11.37
CA TYR A 32 10.37 -9.02 -10.07
C TYR A 32 11.57 -8.08 -10.07
N MET A 33 11.30 -6.77 -9.86
CA MET A 33 12.31 -5.72 -10.03
C MET A 33 12.25 -4.68 -8.91
N ASN A 34 13.07 -3.63 -9.02
CA ASN A 34 13.09 -2.50 -8.08
C ASN A 34 13.26 -2.91 -6.61
N TRP A 35 14.19 -3.83 -6.38
CA TRP A 35 14.48 -4.41 -5.08
C TRP A 35 15.01 -3.38 -4.09
N THR A 36 14.40 -3.32 -2.91
CA THR A 36 14.84 -2.50 -1.78
C THR A 36 14.75 -3.27 -0.47
N HIS A 37 15.62 -2.91 0.48
CA HIS A 37 15.62 -3.49 1.82
C HIS A 37 15.43 -2.38 2.84
N LYS A 38 14.28 -2.37 3.54
CA LYS A 38 13.93 -1.31 4.51
C LYS A 38 13.45 -1.95 5.81
N SER A 39 14.01 -1.47 6.93
CA SER A 39 13.63 -1.94 8.27
C SER A 39 13.61 -3.47 8.42
N GLY A 40 14.61 -4.15 7.83
CA GLY A 40 14.72 -5.61 7.89
C GLY A 40 13.76 -6.39 6.99
N VAL A 41 13.05 -5.71 6.07
CA VAL A 41 12.10 -6.33 5.15
C VAL A 41 12.51 -6.08 3.71
N TRP A 42 12.53 -7.14 2.89
CA TRP A 42 12.72 -7.02 1.46
C TRP A 42 11.43 -6.58 0.76
N HIS A 43 11.61 -5.71 -0.22
CA HIS A 43 10.52 -5.21 -1.05
C HIS A 43 10.91 -5.28 -2.52
N CYS A 44 9.93 -5.53 -3.39
CA CYS A 44 10.11 -5.49 -4.84
C CYS A 44 8.83 -5.09 -5.54
N GLU A 45 8.95 -4.69 -6.80
CA GLU A 45 7.83 -4.53 -7.72
C GLU A 45 7.60 -5.87 -8.43
N PRO A 46 6.43 -6.50 -8.24
CA PRO A 46 6.09 -7.77 -8.89
C PRO A 46 5.51 -7.52 -10.28
N PRO A 47 5.32 -8.59 -11.10
CA PRO A 47 4.56 -8.51 -12.33
C PRO A 47 3.15 -7.93 -12.13
N ARG A 48 2.64 -7.21 -13.14
CA ARG A 48 1.32 -6.57 -13.15
C ARG A 48 0.20 -7.51 -12.67
N ALA A 49 0.20 -8.78 -13.09
CA ALA A 49 -0.82 -9.75 -12.73
C ALA A 49 -0.95 -9.98 -11.21
N ILE A 50 0.15 -9.84 -10.46
CA ILE A 50 0.11 -9.89 -8.98
C ILE A 50 -0.59 -8.65 -8.44
N LEU A 51 -0.22 -7.45 -8.91
CA LEU A 51 -0.80 -6.19 -8.45
C LEU A 51 -2.30 -6.08 -8.75
N GLU A 52 -2.76 -6.59 -9.89
CA GLU A 52 -4.18 -6.61 -10.27
C GLU A 52 -5.05 -7.47 -9.34
N ASN A 53 -4.44 -8.48 -8.70
CA ASN A 53 -5.09 -9.36 -7.72
C ASN A 53 -4.90 -8.90 -6.28
N MET A 54 -4.41 -7.67 -6.07
CA MET A 54 -4.19 -7.12 -4.74
C MET A 54 -5.21 -6.04 -4.39
N LEU A 55 -5.48 -5.97 -3.09
CA LEU A 55 -6.25 -4.90 -2.46
C LEU A 55 -5.37 -4.23 -1.41
N PHE A 56 -5.51 -2.91 -1.26
CA PHE A 56 -5.10 -2.27 -0.04
C PHE A 56 -6.31 -1.79 0.77
N VAL A 57 -6.22 -2.00 2.06
CA VAL A 57 -7.25 -1.68 3.03
C VAL A 57 -6.71 -0.60 3.95
N ARG A 58 -7.48 0.46 4.15
CA ARG A 58 -7.16 1.54 5.10
C ARG A 58 -8.20 1.54 6.20
N ILE A 59 -7.75 1.37 7.44
CA ILE A 59 -8.59 1.45 8.62
C ILE A 59 -8.32 2.82 9.25
N HIS A 60 -9.34 3.67 9.30
CA HIS A 60 -9.23 5.01 9.84
C HIS A 60 -9.25 4.98 11.37
N LEU A 61 -8.14 5.39 11.98
CA LEU A 61 -8.01 5.49 13.44
C LEU A 61 -8.44 6.87 13.97
N ASP A 62 -8.59 7.83 13.07
CA ASP A 62 -9.10 9.18 13.29
C ASP A 62 -10.01 9.55 12.11
N ASP A 63 -10.84 10.59 12.28
CA ASP A 63 -11.62 11.18 11.19
C ASP A 63 -10.68 11.70 10.09
N SER A 64 -11.08 11.57 8.85
CA SER A 64 -10.35 12.02 7.68
C SER A 64 -11.27 12.85 6.77
N ASP A 65 -10.84 14.05 6.42
CA ASP A 65 -11.58 14.98 5.57
C ASP A 65 -10.65 15.89 4.75
N HIS A 66 -11.24 16.81 4.00
CA HIS A 66 -10.52 17.77 3.17
C HIS A 66 -9.54 18.67 3.95
N SER A 67 -9.77 18.87 5.25
CA SER A 67 -8.94 19.77 6.07
C SER A 67 -7.67 19.08 6.57
N ASN A 68 -7.69 17.77 6.79
CA ASN A 68 -6.57 17.02 7.34
C ASN A 68 -5.84 16.14 6.32
N GLY A 69 -6.05 16.41 5.03
CA GLY A 69 -5.32 15.76 3.93
C GLY A 69 -5.82 14.34 3.65
N ALA A 70 -7.13 14.15 3.62
CA ALA A 70 -7.76 12.93 3.15
C ALA A 70 -7.22 12.53 1.77
N MET A 71 -7.24 11.23 1.51
CA MET A 71 -6.79 10.69 0.24
C MET A 71 -7.76 11.04 -0.88
N GLU A 72 -7.24 11.46 -2.01
CA GLU A 72 -7.95 11.60 -3.27
C GLU A 72 -7.72 10.37 -4.14
N ILE A 73 -8.75 9.89 -4.80
CA ILE A 73 -8.66 8.73 -5.71
C ILE A 73 -9.24 9.09 -7.08
N ALA A 74 -8.65 8.53 -8.11
CA ALA A 74 -9.20 8.54 -9.47
C ALA A 74 -10.06 7.28 -9.66
N LEU A 75 -11.39 7.45 -9.63
CA LEU A 75 -12.35 6.35 -9.65
C LEU A 75 -12.24 5.51 -10.92
N GLY A 76 -11.99 4.20 -10.75
CA GLY A 76 -11.87 3.26 -11.88
C GLY A 76 -10.48 3.23 -12.52
N SER A 77 -9.52 4.08 -12.11
CA SER A 77 -8.20 4.18 -12.70
C SER A 77 -7.33 2.92 -12.61
N HIS A 78 -7.67 1.99 -11.73
CA HIS A 78 -7.00 0.67 -11.67
C HIS A 78 -7.10 -0.10 -13.00
N ALA A 79 -8.13 0.18 -13.82
CA ALA A 79 -8.30 -0.42 -15.14
C ALA A 79 -7.25 0.04 -16.17
N ALA A 80 -6.58 1.17 -15.96
CA ALA A 80 -5.47 1.61 -16.77
C ALA A 80 -4.21 0.70 -16.66
N GLY A 81 -4.22 -0.24 -15.71
CA GLY A 81 -3.07 -1.08 -15.42
C GLY A 81 -1.93 -0.30 -14.76
N VAL A 82 -0.68 -0.69 -15.02
CA VAL A 82 0.50 0.01 -14.49
C VAL A 82 0.75 1.29 -15.27
N VAL A 83 0.70 2.42 -14.58
CA VAL A 83 0.94 3.77 -15.12
C VAL A 83 2.34 4.24 -14.71
N ARG A 84 3.09 4.82 -15.66
CA ARG A 84 4.39 5.41 -15.33
C ARG A 84 4.21 6.57 -14.35
N THR A 85 5.11 6.74 -13.42
CA THR A 85 5.03 7.81 -12.41
C THR A 85 4.91 9.21 -13.04
N ALA A 86 5.63 9.45 -14.14
CA ALA A 86 5.56 10.73 -14.87
C ALA A 86 4.18 11.03 -15.49
N ASP A 87 3.40 10.00 -15.80
CA ASP A 87 2.09 10.14 -16.45
C ASP A 87 0.94 10.07 -15.43
N ALA A 88 1.22 9.74 -14.18
CA ALA A 88 0.21 9.42 -13.17
C ALA A 88 -0.83 10.55 -12.99
N ALA A 89 -0.40 11.80 -12.94
CA ALA A 89 -1.30 12.94 -12.79
C ALA A 89 -2.17 13.14 -14.05
N ALA A 90 -1.57 13.03 -15.23
CA ALA A 90 -2.31 13.18 -16.49
C ALA A 90 -3.38 12.09 -16.65
N VAL A 91 -3.02 10.84 -16.32
CA VAL A 91 -3.95 9.71 -16.37
C VAL A 91 -5.04 9.86 -15.29
N ALA A 92 -4.67 10.22 -14.05
CA ALA A 92 -5.66 10.42 -12.98
C ALA A 92 -6.74 11.43 -13.38
N ASN A 93 -6.34 12.54 -14.02
CA ASN A 93 -7.25 13.61 -14.46
C ASN A 93 -8.23 13.19 -15.58
N THR A 94 -8.07 12.02 -16.18
CA THR A 94 -9.05 11.46 -17.13
C THR A 94 -10.19 10.69 -16.44
N TYR A 95 -10.13 10.51 -15.13
CA TYR A 95 -11.13 9.83 -14.31
C TYR A 95 -11.82 10.81 -13.36
N PRO A 96 -13.03 10.50 -12.90
CA PRO A 96 -13.65 11.23 -11.79
C PRO A 96 -12.77 11.16 -10.55
N ILE A 97 -12.52 12.31 -9.94
CA ILE A 97 -11.73 12.41 -8.71
C ILE A 97 -12.68 12.47 -7.50
N GLU A 98 -12.39 11.68 -6.50
CA GLU A 98 -13.14 11.67 -5.24
C GLU A 98 -12.20 11.79 -4.05
N THR A 99 -12.58 12.62 -3.07
CA THR A 99 -11.90 12.71 -1.77
C THR A 99 -12.51 11.69 -0.81
N CYS A 100 -11.69 10.77 -0.33
CA CYS A 100 -12.12 9.71 0.59
C CYS A 100 -12.27 10.28 2.00
N THR A 101 -13.40 10.92 2.28
CA THR A 101 -13.75 11.30 3.66
C THR A 101 -14.16 10.07 4.45
N ALA A 102 -13.79 10.01 5.73
CA ALA A 102 -14.06 8.85 6.58
C ALA A 102 -14.15 9.26 8.05
N LYS A 103 -14.91 8.52 8.83
CA LYS A 103 -14.94 8.59 10.28
C LYS A 103 -13.97 7.59 10.90
N ARG A 104 -13.58 7.83 12.15
CA ARG A 104 -12.84 6.85 12.94
C ARG A 104 -13.60 5.52 12.97
N GLY A 105 -12.91 4.44 12.61
CA GLY A 105 -13.46 3.10 12.49
C GLY A 105 -13.90 2.72 11.08
N ASP A 106 -14.04 3.67 10.16
CA ASP A 106 -14.35 3.36 8.77
C ASP A 106 -13.20 2.63 8.09
N VAL A 107 -13.57 1.80 7.12
CA VAL A 107 -12.64 1.00 6.32
C VAL A 107 -12.82 1.33 4.85
N LEU A 108 -11.72 1.76 4.21
CA LEU A 108 -11.65 1.98 2.78
C LEU A 108 -10.90 0.83 2.13
N VAL A 109 -11.49 0.21 1.11
CA VAL A 109 -10.89 -0.90 0.35
C VAL A 109 -10.74 -0.48 -1.10
N LEU A 110 -9.53 -0.57 -1.63
CA LEU A 110 -9.22 -0.20 -3.02
C LEU A 110 -8.39 -1.29 -3.71
N LYS A 111 -8.53 -1.36 -5.05
CA LYS A 111 -7.60 -2.12 -5.89
C LYS A 111 -6.20 -1.49 -5.81
N MET A 112 -5.15 -2.31 -5.78
CA MET A 112 -3.76 -1.85 -5.60
C MET A 112 -3.34 -0.83 -6.66
N LEU A 113 -3.78 -0.98 -7.91
CA LEU A 113 -3.44 -0.08 -9.01
C LEU A 113 -4.33 1.17 -9.12
N THR A 114 -5.17 1.46 -8.13
CA THR A 114 -5.93 2.72 -8.12
C THR A 114 -4.97 3.89 -7.96
N LEU A 115 -5.01 4.85 -8.90
CA LEU A 115 -4.29 6.11 -8.79
C LEU A 115 -4.85 6.92 -7.62
N HIS A 116 -3.95 7.38 -6.75
CA HIS A 116 -4.32 8.15 -5.58
C HIS A 116 -3.27 9.20 -5.23
N ALA A 117 -3.71 10.22 -4.51
CA ALA A 117 -2.91 11.34 -4.07
C ALA A 117 -3.36 11.80 -2.69
N SER A 118 -2.66 12.72 -2.06
CA SER A 118 -3.18 13.46 -0.90
C SER A 118 -2.54 14.83 -0.79
N GLN A 119 -3.34 15.81 -0.42
CA GLN A 119 -2.85 17.16 -0.13
C GLN A 119 -2.21 17.22 1.26
N PRO A 120 -1.33 18.20 1.54
CA PRO A 120 -0.93 18.50 2.89
C PRO A 120 -2.15 18.82 3.77
N ALA A 121 -2.10 18.45 5.05
CA ALA A 121 -3.14 18.80 5.99
C ALA A 121 -3.11 20.32 6.25
N LYS A 122 -4.27 20.96 6.26
CA LYS A 122 -4.45 22.39 6.57
C LYS A 122 -4.61 22.63 8.07
N VAL A 123 -5.06 21.62 8.79
CA VAL A 123 -5.24 21.65 10.26
C VAL A 123 -4.50 20.48 10.90
N GLN A 124 -4.02 20.72 12.11
CA GLN A 124 -3.39 19.69 12.92
C GLN A 124 -4.45 18.84 13.62
N SER A 125 -5.15 18.03 12.88
CA SER A 125 -5.98 16.97 13.45
C SER A 125 -5.35 15.63 13.11
N GLY A 126 -5.38 14.71 14.04
CA GLY A 126 -4.89 13.35 13.78
C GLY A 126 -5.49 12.82 12.45
N GLY A 127 -4.70 12.19 11.64
CA GLY A 127 -5.10 11.57 10.37
C GLY A 127 -4.49 10.17 10.32
N ARG A 128 -4.47 9.49 11.48
CA ARG A 128 -3.84 8.17 11.59
C ARG A 128 -4.66 7.14 10.85
N VAL A 129 -3.96 6.38 10.03
CA VAL A 129 -4.53 5.29 9.25
C VAL A 129 -3.64 4.07 9.37
N LEU A 130 -4.23 2.92 9.63
CA LEU A 130 -3.56 1.64 9.49
C LEU A 130 -3.83 1.09 8.09
N ARG A 131 -2.76 0.77 7.37
CA ARG A 131 -2.85 0.14 6.06
C ARG A 131 -2.43 -1.32 6.12
N VAL A 132 -3.23 -2.17 5.47
CA VAL A 132 -2.96 -3.59 5.27
C VAL A 132 -3.19 -3.93 3.80
N ASP A 133 -2.23 -4.62 3.20
CA ASP A 133 -2.32 -5.06 1.81
C ASP A 133 -2.64 -6.56 1.77
N PHE A 134 -3.55 -6.95 0.88
CA PHE A 134 -4.00 -8.32 0.69
C PHE A 134 -3.77 -8.78 -0.73
N SER A 135 -3.42 -10.05 -0.89
CA SER A 135 -3.32 -10.72 -2.19
C SER A 135 -3.91 -12.11 -2.11
N SER A 136 -4.63 -12.49 -3.15
CA SER A 136 -5.05 -13.88 -3.36
C SER A 136 -4.02 -14.71 -4.13
N SER A 137 -2.96 -14.07 -4.64
CA SER A 137 -1.94 -14.72 -5.46
C SER A 137 -0.89 -15.42 -4.61
N HIS A 138 -0.43 -16.58 -5.07
CA HIS A 138 0.81 -17.18 -4.59
C HIS A 138 1.99 -16.57 -5.33
N LEU A 139 3.11 -16.38 -4.63
CA LEU A 139 4.36 -15.99 -5.26
C LEU A 139 5.08 -17.23 -5.80
N PRO A 140 5.79 -17.13 -6.93
CA PRO A 140 6.57 -18.25 -7.46
C PRO A 140 7.76 -18.56 -6.54
N PRO A 141 8.10 -19.85 -6.31
CA PRO A 141 9.32 -20.20 -5.60
C PRO A 141 10.57 -19.59 -6.24
N PRO A 142 11.56 -19.18 -5.44
CA PRO A 142 11.66 -19.30 -4.00
C PRO A 142 11.04 -18.11 -3.22
N LEU A 143 10.27 -17.23 -3.89
CA LEU A 143 9.65 -16.09 -3.23
C LEU A 143 8.51 -16.53 -2.31
N SER A 144 8.38 -15.84 -1.18
CA SER A 144 7.23 -15.93 -0.28
C SER A 144 6.88 -14.57 0.29
N TRP A 145 5.62 -14.39 0.69
CA TRP A 145 5.16 -13.16 1.34
C TRP A 145 5.90 -12.91 2.65
N GLY A 146 6.32 -11.68 2.90
CA GLY A 146 7.11 -11.31 4.08
C GLY A 146 6.42 -11.64 5.41
N TRP A 147 5.09 -11.68 5.44
CA TRP A 147 4.32 -12.06 6.62
C TRP A 147 4.36 -13.57 6.92
N GLN A 148 4.31 -14.42 5.90
CA GLN A 148 4.30 -15.89 6.07
C GLN A 148 5.58 -16.42 6.71
N SER A 149 6.74 -15.82 6.37
CA SER A 149 8.01 -16.25 6.94
C SER A 149 8.12 -16.00 8.45
N ARG A 150 7.43 -14.98 8.98
CA ARG A 150 7.41 -14.70 10.43
C ARG A 150 6.52 -15.67 11.22
N GLN A 151 5.49 -16.24 10.61
CA GLN A 151 4.63 -17.23 11.26
C GLN A 151 5.29 -18.62 11.34
N SER A 152 6.00 -19.03 10.29
CA SER A 152 6.70 -20.34 10.27
C SER A 152 7.77 -20.46 11.37
N SER A 153 8.42 -19.36 11.75
CA SER A 153 9.42 -19.37 12.83
C SER A 153 8.84 -19.41 14.24
N ARG A 154 7.53 -19.16 14.42
CA ARG A 154 6.86 -19.20 15.75
C ARG A 154 6.16 -20.52 16.05
N LEU A 155 6.02 -21.43 15.08
CA LEU A 155 5.31 -22.70 15.21
C LEU A 155 6.24 -23.92 15.32
N MET A 156 7.55 -23.72 15.53
CA MET A 156 8.43 -24.84 15.93
C MET A 156 8.20 -25.12 17.41
N PRO A 157 7.64 -26.27 17.80
CA PRO A 157 7.57 -26.65 19.20
C PRO A 157 9.01 -26.79 19.72
N GLU A 158 9.28 -26.16 20.86
CA GLU A 158 10.50 -26.44 21.63
C GLU A 158 10.52 -27.93 21.92
N GLY A 159 11.55 -28.60 21.40
CA GLY A 159 11.70 -30.03 21.55
C GLY A 159 11.76 -30.40 23.02
N GLU A 160 10.96 -31.37 23.42
CA GLU A 160 11.06 -32.09 24.65
C GLU A 160 12.50 -32.65 24.79
N HIS A 161 13.25 -32.11 25.71
CA HIS A 161 14.45 -32.76 26.20
C HIS A 161 14.02 -33.79 27.26
N GLN A 162 14.10 -35.06 26.89
CA GLN A 162 14.26 -36.16 27.86
C GLN A 162 15.73 -36.34 28.21
#